data_862082e835c01b72486d2d0c7a0a144c
#
_entry.id   862082e835c01b72486d2d0c7a0a144c
#
_cell.length_a   1.000
_cell.length_b   1.000
_cell.length_c   1.000
_cell.angle_alpha   90.00
_cell.angle_beta   90.00
_cell.angle_gamma   90.00
#
_symmetry.space_group_name_H-M   'P 1'
#
loop_
_entity.id
_entity.type
_entity.pdbx_description
1 polymer ?
#
loop_
_entity_poly.entity_id
_entity_poly.type
_entity_poly.pdbx_seq_one_letter_code
_entity_poly.pdbx_strand_id
1 'polypeptide(L)'
;MITAFHNPVFFTLTCTALGLIVGSFLNVVILRLPKMMEQGWRRECCELLNQPPSDEDPLTLSYPGSQCPGCGTAIKPWHNIPVISWLTLRGRCAQCGMRISARYPIVELLTALLSGFAAWQFGFGPEAVSALVLIWTLIALTGIDIDTQLLPDSMTLPLLWLGLGVNLFSVWTPLPSAVMGAMLGYGSLWSVYWIFKLVTGKEGMGYGDFKLLGALGAWFGWQAVPLMILLSSFVGAALGVAILIARRQGLSLIHI
;
A
#
# COMPACT_ATOMS: atom_id res chain seq x y z
N MET A 1 5.72 25.91 20.31
CA MET A 1 5.24 25.19 19.08
C MET A 1 4.70 23.81 19.43
N ILE A 2 5.37 22.99 20.24
CA ILE A 2 4.91 21.64 20.66
C ILE A 2 3.56 21.69 21.41
N THR A 3 3.32 22.72 22.20
CA THR A 3 2.05 22.90 22.94
C THR A 3 0.80 22.99 22.05
N ALA A 4 0.95 23.44 20.80
CA ALA A 4 -0.17 23.50 19.85
C ALA A 4 -0.65 22.10 19.42
N PHE A 5 0.24 21.11 19.34
CA PHE A 5 -0.12 19.73 18.99
C PHE A 5 -0.84 18.97 20.09
N HIS A 6 -0.82 19.48 21.34
CA HIS A 6 -1.67 18.94 22.41
C HIS A 6 -3.14 19.35 22.28
N ASN A 7 -3.46 20.31 21.40
CA ASN A 7 -4.86 20.57 21.04
C ASN A 7 -5.32 19.49 20.04
N PRO A 8 -6.30 18.64 20.40
CA PRO A 8 -6.71 17.50 19.58
C PRO A 8 -7.26 17.92 18.22
N VAL A 9 -7.96 19.06 18.15
CA VAL A 9 -8.51 19.55 16.87
C VAL A 9 -7.38 20.01 15.95
N PHE A 10 -6.42 20.78 16.48
CA PHE A 10 -5.28 21.26 15.69
C PHE A 10 -4.44 20.08 15.17
N PHE A 11 -4.15 19.09 16.03
CA PHE A 11 -3.39 17.91 15.64
C PHE A 11 -4.11 17.09 14.55
N THR A 12 -5.41 16.83 14.73
CA THR A 12 -6.22 16.10 13.76
C THR A 12 -6.25 16.81 12.40
N LEU A 13 -6.48 18.11 12.38
CA LEU A 13 -6.49 18.90 11.13
C LEU A 13 -5.12 18.88 10.44
N THR A 14 -4.05 18.99 11.21
CA THR A 14 -2.67 18.95 10.69
C THR A 14 -2.37 17.58 10.06
N CYS A 15 -2.72 16.48 10.74
CA CYS A 15 -2.51 15.13 10.21
C CYS A 15 -3.41 14.85 9.00
N THR A 16 -4.63 15.38 8.96
CA THR A 16 -5.51 15.29 7.79
C THR A 16 -4.92 16.00 6.58
N ALA A 17 -4.42 17.23 6.78
CA ALA A 17 -3.76 18.00 5.71
C ALA A 17 -2.46 17.32 5.24
N LEU A 18 -1.66 16.79 6.17
CA LEU A 18 -0.48 15.99 5.85
C LEU A 18 -0.86 14.72 5.06
N GLY A 19 -1.95 14.06 5.46
CA GLY A 19 -2.48 12.89 4.78
C GLY A 19 -2.88 13.17 3.32
N LEU A 20 -3.41 14.38 3.00
CA LEU A 20 -3.66 14.78 1.61
C LEU A 20 -2.36 14.84 0.79
N ILE A 21 -1.32 15.48 1.34
CA ILE A 21 -0.03 15.64 0.66
C ILE A 21 0.63 14.28 0.44
N VAL A 22 0.65 13.45 1.50
CA VAL A 22 1.20 12.09 1.43
C VAL A 22 0.39 11.25 0.44
N GLY A 23 -0.94 11.32 0.45
CA GLY A 23 -1.80 10.59 -0.47
C GLY A 23 -1.50 10.90 -1.95
N SER A 24 -1.20 12.16 -2.27
CA SER A 24 -0.76 12.54 -3.61
C SER A 24 0.58 11.88 -3.97
N PHE A 25 1.53 11.84 -3.03
CA PHE A 25 2.79 11.11 -3.22
C PHE A 25 2.59 9.59 -3.32
N LEU A 26 1.68 9.00 -2.53
CA LEU A 26 1.36 7.58 -2.61
C LEU A 26 0.85 7.18 -3.99
N ASN A 27 0.09 8.02 -4.69
CA ASN A 27 -0.29 7.78 -6.08
C ASN A 27 0.94 7.61 -6.99
N VAL A 28 2.01 8.38 -6.76
CA VAL A 28 3.26 8.23 -7.51
C VAL A 28 3.94 6.90 -7.18
N VAL A 29 4.00 6.53 -5.88
CA VAL A 29 4.57 5.25 -5.43
C VAL A 29 3.83 4.08 -6.06
N ILE A 30 2.49 4.07 -5.97
CA ILE A 30 1.63 3.00 -6.50
C ILE A 30 1.87 2.77 -8.00
N LEU A 31 2.02 3.85 -8.77
CA LEU A 31 2.17 3.75 -10.21
C LEU A 31 3.60 3.47 -10.69
N ARG A 32 4.60 3.98 -9.96
CA ARG A 32 5.99 3.92 -10.41
C ARG A 32 6.77 2.76 -9.81
N LEU A 33 6.56 2.44 -8.54
CA LEU A 33 7.35 1.41 -7.88
C LEU A 33 7.30 0.04 -8.60
N PRO A 34 6.13 -0.47 -9.04
CA PRO A 34 6.10 -1.73 -9.80
C PRO A 34 6.88 -1.65 -11.11
N LYS A 35 6.80 -0.54 -11.83
CA LYS A 35 7.53 -0.33 -13.08
C LYS A 35 9.05 -0.25 -12.85
N MET A 36 9.48 0.43 -11.78
CA MET A 36 10.88 0.48 -11.38
C MET A 36 11.43 -0.92 -11.07
N MET A 37 10.63 -1.75 -10.37
CA MET A 37 10.98 -3.15 -10.10
C MET A 37 11.10 -3.96 -11.38
N GLU A 38 10.14 -3.82 -12.30
CA GLU A 38 10.18 -4.50 -13.60
C GLU A 38 11.41 -4.10 -14.43
N GLN A 39 11.75 -2.81 -14.47
CA GLN A 39 12.98 -2.35 -15.10
C GLN A 39 14.24 -2.93 -14.42
N GLY A 40 14.25 -3.02 -13.10
CA GLY A 40 15.34 -3.67 -12.33
C GLY A 40 15.51 -5.13 -12.74
N TRP A 41 14.44 -5.92 -12.68
CA TRP A 41 14.46 -7.33 -13.08
C TRP A 41 14.90 -7.54 -14.54
N ARG A 42 14.44 -6.69 -15.47
CA ARG A 42 14.87 -6.75 -16.87
C ARG A 42 16.38 -6.51 -17.01
N ARG A 43 16.92 -5.52 -16.27
CA ARG A 43 18.38 -5.26 -16.27
C ARG A 43 19.17 -6.46 -15.73
N GLU A 44 18.75 -7.02 -14.59
CA GLU A 44 19.37 -8.22 -14.02
C GLU A 44 19.34 -9.40 -15.01
N CYS A 45 18.20 -9.62 -15.69
CA CYS A 45 18.11 -10.65 -16.72
C CYS A 45 19.05 -10.39 -17.92
N CYS A 46 19.14 -9.14 -18.39
CA CYS A 46 20.06 -8.78 -19.49
C CYS A 46 21.53 -8.99 -19.08
N GLU A 47 21.91 -8.63 -17.86
CA GLU A 47 23.25 -8.87 -17.31
C GLU A 47 23.57 -10.37 -17.25
N LEU A 48 22.65 -11.20 -16.75
CA LEU A 48 22.81 -12.66 -16.67
C LEU A 48 22.94 -13.30 -18.06
N LEU A 49 22.25 -12.76 -19.07
CA LEU A 49 22.27 -13.26 -20.44
C LEU A 49 23.37 -12.62 -21.31
N ASN A 50 24.21 -11.75 -20.75
CA ASN A 50 25.21 -10.94 -21.48
C ASN A 50 24.60 -10.18 -22.68
N GLN A 51 23.35 -9.70 -22.54
CA GLN A 51 22.67 -8.88 -23.53
C GLN A 51 22.79 -7.40 -23.18
N PRO A 52 22.80 -6.50 -24.18
CA PRO A 52 22.80 -5.07 -23.92
C PRO A 52 21.55 -4.69 -23.10
N PRO A 53 21.69 -3.78 -22.10
CA PRO A 53 20.54 -3.29 -21.34
C PRO A 53 19.53 -2.62 -22.28
N SER A 54 18.24 -2.69 -21.92
CA SER A 54 17.20 -1.95 -22.66
C SER A 54 17.49 -0.44 -22.61
N ASP A 55 17.33 0.26 -23.75
CA ASP A 55 17.50 1.72 -23.86
C ASP A 55 16.40 2.53 -23.13
N GLU A 56 15.75 1.95 -22.16
CA GLU A 56 14.72 2.64 -21.38
C GLU A 56 15.36 3.63 -20.40
N ASP A 57 14.87 4.88 -20.41
CA ASP A 57 15.26 5.88 -19.44
C ASP A 57 14.99 5.40 -18.01
N PRO A 58 15.93 5.62 -17.06
CA PRO A 58 15.76 5.18 -15.69
C PRO A 58 14.58 5.90 -15.02
N LEU A 59 13.57 5.13 -14.65
CA LEU A 59 12.42 5.61 -13.89
C LEU A 59 12.76 5.66 -12.39
N THR A 60 12.48 6.80 -11.75
CA THR A 60 12.59 6.95 -10.29
C THR A 60 11.29 7.54 -9.73
N LEU A 61 11.14 7.57 -8.41
CA LEU A 61 9.98 8.22 -7.79
C LEU A 61 9.91 9.72 -8.08
N SER A 62 11.05 10.37 -8.33
CA SER A 62 11.15 11.82 -8.55
C SER A 62 11.30 12.19 -10.03
N TYR A 63 11.85 11.31 -10.87
CA TYR A 63 12.14 11.59 -12.28
C TYR A 63 11.57 10.48 -13.18
N PRO A 64 10.98 10.85 -14.34
CA PRO A 64 10.61 12.21 -14.76
C PRO A 64 9.53 12.84 -13.89
N GLY A 65 9.35 14.16 -13.94
CA GLY A 65 8.26 14.86 -13.24
C GLY A 65 6.87 14.32 -13.63
N SER A 66 5.82 14.70 -12.90
CA SER A 66 4.45 14.31 -13.24
C SER A 66 4.04 14.88 -14.58
N GLN A 67 3.59 14.02 -15.51
CA GLN A 67 3.20 14.36 -16.88
C GLN A 67 1.81 13.81 -17.19
N CYS A 68 1.11 14.47 -18.11
CA CYS A 68 -0.14 13.96 -18.63
C CYS A 68 0.15 12.76 -19.56
N PRO A 69 -0.45 11.57 -19.34
CA PRO A 69 -0.19 10.41 -20.18
C PRO A 69 -0.69 10.55 -21.62
N GLY A 70 -1.59 11.52 -21.89
CA GLY A 70 -2.12 11.73 -23.25
C GLY A 70 -1.33 12.71 -24.09
N CYS A 71 -0.76 13.78 -23.49
CA CYS A 71 -0.05 14.80 -24.25
C CYS A 71 1.42 15.01 -23.83
N GLY A 72 1.91 14.25 -22.83
CA GLY A 72 3.29 14.38 -22.35
C GLY A 72 3.60 15.69 -21.61
N THR A 73 2.66 16.63 -21.53
CA THR A 73 2.91 17.93 -20.90
C THR A 73 3.12 17.77 -19.40
N ALA A 74 4.18 18.42 -18.88
CA ALA A 74 4.48 18.45 -17.46
C ALA A 74 3.33 19.11 -16.66
N ILE A 75 2.94 18.47 -15.55
CA ILE A 75 1.88 18.98 -14.68
C ILE A 75 2.48 20.08 -13.81
N LYS A 76 1.87 21.28 -13.87
CA LYS A 76 2.30 22.41 -13.05
C LYS A 76 2.03 22.15 -11.56
N PRO A 77 2.87 22.65 -10.63
CA PRO A 77 2.71 22.36 -9.18
C PRO A 77 1.31 22.64 -8.63
N TRP A 78 0.68 23.73 -9.06
CA TRP A 78 -0.70 24.08 -8.63
C TRP A 78 -1.79 23.18 -9.24
N HIS A 79 -1.51 22.46 -10.34
CA HIS A 79 -2.38 21.42 -10.86
C HIS A 79 -2.14 20.06 -10.21
N ASN A 80 -1.23 20.00 -9.24
CA ASN A 80 -0.92 18.82 -8.43
C ASN A 80 -1.36 18.99 -6.96
N ILE A 81 -2.15 20.03 -6.65
CA ILE A 81 -2.73 20.20 -5.32
C ILE A 81 -3.78 19.10 -5.10
N PRO A 82 -3.63 18.27 -4.04
CA PRO A 82 -4.48 17.11 -3.84
C PRO A 82 -5.97 17.47 -3.84
N VAL A 83 -6.79 16.65 -4.49
CA VAL A 83 -8.26 16.77 -4.61
C VAL A 83 -8.71 18.07 -5.28
N ILE A 84 -8.20 19.23 -4.85
CA ILE A 84 -8.61 20.56 -5.33
C ILE A 84 -8.40 20.70 -6.83
N SER A 85 -7.22 20.30 -7.33
CA SER A 85 -6.92 20.39 -8.76
C SER A 85 -7.81 19.50 -9.60
N TRP A 86 -8.12 18.30 -9.12
CA TRP A 86 -9.03 17.40 -9.82
C TRP A 86 -10.45 17.98 -9.90
N LEU A 87 -10.94 18.59 -8.81
CA LEU A 87 -12.25 19.24 -8.76
C LEU A 87 -12.31 20.47 -9.67
N THR A 88 -11.32 21.36 -9.61
CA THR A 88 -11.29 22.59 -10.41
C THR A 88 -11.17 22.31 -11.90
N LEU A 89 -10.38 21.29 -12.27
CA LEU A 89 -10.22 20.82 -13.65
C LEU A 89 -11.31 19.83 -14.09
N ARG A 90 -12.29 19.56 -13.23
CA ARG A 90 -13.40 18.61 -13.49
C ARG A 90 -12.90 17.25 -13.99
N GLY A 91 -11.80 16.76 -13.39
CA GLY A 91 -11.17 15.48 -13.75
C GLY A 91 -10.61 15.42 -15.17
N ARG A 92 -10.13 16.55 -15.71
CA ARG A 92 -9.56 16.62 -17.07
C ARG A 92 -8.20 17.31 -17.07
N CYS A 93 -7.37 16.92 -18.03
CA CYS A 93 -6.10 17.62 -18.26
C CYS A 93 -6.34 19.05 -18.75
N ALA A 94 -5.63 20.02 -18.17
CA ALA A 94 -5.76 21.44 -18.53
C ALA A 94 -5.32 21.74 -19.97
N GLN A 95 -4.51 20.89 -20.60
CA GLN A 95 -3.98 21.09 -21.96
C GLN A 95 -4.81 20.34 -23.01
N CYS A 96 -4.93 19.01 -22.89
CA CYS A 96 -5.57 18.19 -23.93
C CYS A 96 -7.00 17.73 -23.58
N GLY A 97 -7.52 18.06 -22.40
CA GLY A 97 -8.86 17.67 -21.99
C GLY A 97 -9.05 16.18 -21.68
N MET A 98 -7.99 15.36 -21.75
CA MET A 98 -8.07 13.93 -21.43
C MET A 98 -8.57 13.71 -20.00
N ARG A 99 -9.42 12.71 -19.80
CA ARG A 99 -9.98 12.37 -18.47
C ARG A 99 -8.88 11.82 -17.55
N ILE A 100 -8.82 12.36 -16.34
CA ILE A 100 -7.96 11.91 -15.25
C ILE A 100 -8.80 11.01 -14.34
N SER A 101 -8.29 9.82 -14.04
CA SER A 101 -8.98 8.83 -13.21
C SER A 101 -9.36 9.42 -11.84
N ALA A 102 -10.57 9.09 -11.36
CA ALA A 102 -11.02 9.41 -10.01
C ALA A 102 -10.22 8.68 -8.91
N ARG A 103 -9.43 7.69 -9.27
CA ARG A 103 -8.56 6.98 -8.33
C ARG A 103 -7.60 7.92 -7.60
N TYR A 104 -7.03 8.91 -8.30
CA TYR A 104 -6.11 9.87 -7.69
C TYR A 104 -6.72 10.60 -6.48
N PRO A 105 -7.84 11.33 -6.63
CA PRO A 105 -8.46 12.00 -5.48
C PRO A 105 -9.03 11.01 -4.45
N ILE A 106 -9.41 9.79 -4.84
CA ILE A 106 -9.88 8.78 -3.89
C ILE A 106 -8.74 8.35 -2.95
N VAL A 107 -7.55 8.06 -3.47
CA VAL A 107 -6.39 7.71 -2.65
C VAL A 107 -6.00 8.88 -1.73
N GLU A 108 -6.01 10.11 -2.24
CA GLU A 108 -5.71 11.32 -1.47
C GLU A 108 -6.68 11.52 -0.31
N LEU A 109 -7.98 11.43 -0.58
CA LEU A 109 -9.03 11.55 0.44
C LEU A 109 -8.98 10.43 1.46
N LEU A 110 -8.81 9.18 1.01
CA LEU A 110 -8.70 8.03 1.90
C LEU A 110 -7.52 8.19 2.85
N THR A 111 -6.35 8.59 2.32
CA THR A 111 -5.16 8.82 3.11
C THR A 111 -5.38 9.95 4.12
N ALA A 112 -6.02 11.04 3.72
CA ALA A 112 -6.34 12.15 4.60
C ALA A 112 -7.31 11.76 5.73
N LEU A 113 -8.39 11.07 5.39
CA LEU A 113 -9.41 10.64 6.35
C LEU A 113 -8.84 9.65 7.38
N LEU A 114 -8.08 8.66 6.92
CA LEU A 114 -7.46 7.69 7.82
C LEU A 114 -6.36 8.33 8.68
N SER A 115 -5.60 9.30 8.15
CA SER A 115 -4.62 10.06 8.93
C SER A 115 -5.30 10.90 10.00
N GLY A 116 -6.38 11.59 9.66
CA GLY A 116 -7.18 12.36 10.61
C GLY A 116 -7.82 11.47 11.69
N PHE A 117 -8.36 10.33 11.29
CA PHE A 117 -8.93 9.35 12.23
C PHE A 117 -7.89 8.82 13.22
N ALA A 118 -6.70 8.44 12.73
CA ALA A 118 -5.61 7.99 13.60
C ALA A 118 -5.17 9.09 14.57
N ALA A 119 -5.02 10.32 14.09
CA ALA A 119 -4.66 11.46 14.94
C ALA A 119 -5.74 11.76 16.00
N TRP A 120 -7.01 11.67 15.63
CA TRP A 120 -8.13 11.85 16.56
C TRP A 120 -8.19 10.74 17.61
N GLN A 121 -7.97 9.49 17.21
CA GLN A 121 -8.06 8.32 18.09
C GLN A 121 -6.91 8.25 19.09
N PHE A 122 -5.68 8.51 18.64
CA PHE A 122 -4.47 8.31 19.46
C PHE A 122 -3.93 9.59 20.09
N GLY A 123 -4.35 10.76 19.62
CA GLY A 123 -3.79 12.02 20.07
C GLY A 123 -2.31 12.19 19.63
N PHE A 124 -1.63 13.20 20.18
CA PHE A 124 -0.22 13.44 19.89
C PHE A 124 0.67 12.50 20.70
N GLY A 125 1.26 11.51 20.04
CA GLY A 125 2.09 10.49 20.68
C GLY A 125 2.76 9.56 19.66
N PRO A 126 3.62 8.64 20.13
CA PRO A 126 4.27 7.63 19.28
C PRO A 126 3.26 6.70 18.61
N GLU A 127 2.10 6.44 19.23
CA GLU A 127 1.01 5.64 18.68
C GLU A 127 0.47 6.28 17.40
N ALA A 128 0.19 7.59 17.42
CA ALA A 128 -0.32 8.29 16.25
C ALA A 128 0.72 8.31 15.12
N VAL A 129 1.98 8.63 15.42
CA VAL A 129 3.04 8.70 14.41
C VAL A 129 3.25 7.33 13.75
N SER A 130 3.32 6.28 14.55
CA SER A 130 3.51 4.92 14.04
C SER A 130 2.28 4.46 13.25
N ALA A 131 1.04 4.77 13.70
CA ALA A 131 -0.18 4.48 12.98
C ALA A 131 -0.22 5.16 11.60
N LEU A 132 0.22 6.42 11.50
CA LEU A 132 0.29 7.12 10.22
C LEU A 132 1.22 6.41 9.23
N VAL A 133 2.42 6.02 9.66
CA VAL A 133 3.38 5.29 8.81
C VAL A 133 2.79 3.95 8.35
N LEU A 134 2.16 3.21 9.27
CA LEU A 134 1.49 1.94 8.95
C LEU A 134 0.39 2.14 7.91
N ILE A 135 -0.52 3.09 8.13
CA ILE A 135 -1.64 3.40 7.24
C ILE A 135 -1.15 3.77 5.84
N TRP A 136 -0.18 4.67 5.74
CA TRP A 136 0.36 5.11 4.45
C TRP A 136 1.00 3.96 3.67
N THR A 137 1.77 3.12 4.37
CA THR A 137 2.39 1.94 3.76
C THR A 137 1.34 0.94 3.28
N LEU A 138 0.31 0.68 4.10
CA LEU A 138 -0.77 -0.24 3.72
C LEU A 138 -1.60 0.29 2.54
N ILE A 139 -1.89 1.59 2.46
CA ILE A 139 -2.58 2.19 1.30
C ILE A 139 -1.75 1.99 0.03
N ALA A 140 -0.43 2.24 0.09
CA ALA A 140 0.43 2.04 -1.06
C ALA A 140 0.51 0.57 -1.48
N LEU A 141 0.71 -0.36 -0.53
CA LEU A 141 0.73 -1.80 -0.80
C LEU A 141 -0.60 -2.28 -1.40
N THR A 142 -1.73 -1.86 -0.83
CA THR A 142 -3.06 -2.19 -1.36
C THR A 142 -3.24 -1.66 -2.79
N GLY A 143 -2.79 -0.42 -3.06
CA GLY A 143 -2.88 0.15 -4.40
C GLY A 143 -2.02 -0.58 -5.42
N ILE A 144 -0.82 -1.01 -5.04
CA ILE A 144 0.09 -1.80 -5.88
C ILE A 144 -0.51 -3.18 -6.14
N ASP A 145 -1.00 -3.85 -5.09
CA ASP A 145 -1.58 -5.19 -5.17
C ASP A 145 -2.81 -5.24 -6.09
N ILE A 146 -3.70 -4.26 -5.99
CA ILE A 146 -4.87 -4.16 -6.88
C ILE A 146 -4.46 -4.05 -8.36
N ASP A 147 -3.33 -3.37 -8.66
CA ASP A 147 -2.89 -3.15 -10.04
C ASP A 147 -2.07 -4.29 -10.60
N THR A 148 -1.19 -4.87 -9.80
CA THR A 148 -0.10 -5.74 -10.27
C THR A 148 -0.06 -7.09 -9.58
N GLN A 149 -0.84 -7.27 -8.50
CA GLN A 149 -0.80 -8.46 -7.63
C GLN A 149 0.63 -8.73 -7.08
N LEU A 150 1.38 -7.64 -6.85
CA LEU A 150 2.71 -7.67 -6.27
C LEU A 150 2.71 -6.95 -4.92
N LEU A 151 3.41 -7.52 -3.96
CA LEU A 151 3.71 -6.90 -2.67
C LEU A 151 5.23 -6.71 -2.56
N PRO A 152 5.74 -5.49 -2.83
CA PRO A 152 7.17 -5.22 -2.88
C PRO A 152 7.88 -5.49 -1.56
N ASP A 153 8.96 -6.26 -1.61
CA ASP A 153 9.82 -6.53 -0.44
C ASP A 153 10.44 -5.24 0.12
N SER A 154 10.70 -4.27 -0.75
CA SER A 154 11.20 -2.94 -0.38
C SER A 154 10.25 -2.14 0.51
N MET A 155 8.99 -2.57 0.63
CA MET A 155 7.99 -1.98 1.54
C MET A 155 7.60 -2.93 2.68
N THR A 156 7.38 -4.21 2.39
CA THR A 156 6.91 -5.18 3.39
C THR A 156 7.98 -5.48 4.45
N LEU A 157 9.26 -5.64 4.05
CA LEU A 157 10.33 -5.92 5.01
C LEU A 157 10.66 -4.71 5.90
N PRO A 158 10.82 -3.47 5.39
CA PRO A 158 10.93 -2.29 6.24
C PRO A 158 9.74 -2.13 7.19
N LEU A 159 8.51 -2.41 6.73
CA LEU A 159 7.32 -2.36 7.57
C LEU A 159 7.41 -3.34 8.74
N LEU A 160 7.89 -4.57 8.51
CA LEU A 160 8.11 -5.57 9.56
C LEU A 160 9.13 -5.07 10.60
N TRP A 161 10.28 -4.59 10.14
CA TRP A 161 11.32 -4.08 11.03
C TRP A 161 10.89 -2.84 11.80
N LEU A 162 10.12 -1.95 11.18
CA LEU A 162 9.52 -0.80 11.86
C LEU A 162 8.54 -1.24 12.95
N GLY A 163 7.72 -2.26 12.69
CA GLY A 163 6.81 -2.82 13.70
C GLY A 163 7.55 -3.35 14.92
N LEU A 164 8.62 -4.12 14.70
CA LEU A 164 9.49 -4.58 15.79
C LEU A 164 10.17 -3.39 16.50
N GLY A 165 10.68 -2.41 15.73
CA GLY A 165 11.34 -1.22 16.27
C GLY A 165 10.42 -0.36 17.15
N VAL A 166 9.18 -0.14 16.75
CA VAL A 166 8.16 0.59 17.53
C VAL A 166 7.84 -0.18 18.82
N ASN A 167 7.77 -1.50 18.75
CA ASN A 167 7.46 -2.36 19.89
C ASN A 167 8.66 -2.65 20.80
N LEU A 168 9.88 -2.20 20.47
CA LEU A 168 10.97 -2.08 21.45
C LEU A 168 10.55 -1.18 22.64
N PHE A 169 9.71 -0.19 22.37
CA PHE A 169 9.16 0.71 23.38
C PHE A 169 7.75 0.30 23.86
N SER A 170 7.30 -0.91 23.49
CA SER A 170 5.98 -1.47 23.84
C SER A 170 4.81 -0.55 23.47
N VAL A 171 4.88 0.13 22.32
CA VAL A 171 3.85 1.10 21.87
C VAL A 171 2.52 0.40 21.59
N TRP A 172 2.52 -0.71 20.85
CA TRP A 172 1.33 -1.48 20.49
C TRP A 172 1.22 -2.79 21.27
N THR A 173 2.35 -3.46 21.46
CA THR A 173 2.42 -4.76 22.13
C THR A 173 3.83 -4.98 22.70
N PRO A 174 4.00 -5.82 23.75
CA PRO A 174 5.34 -6.19 24.21
C PRO A 174 6.18 -6.84 23.11
N LEU A 175 7.46 -6.53 23.06
CA LEU A 175 8.38 -7.05 22.02
C LEU A 175 8.34 -8.58 21.84
N PRO A 176 8.30 -9.41 22.90
CA PRO A 176 8.16 -10.87 22.72
C PRO A 176 6.89 -11.26 21.96
N SER A 177 5.77 -10.56 22.21
CA SER A 177 4.51 -10.78 21.49
C SER A 177 4.62 -10.33 20.03
N ALA A 178 5.31 -9.22 19.76
CA ALA A 178 5.58 -8.74 18.40
C ALA A 178 6.42 -9.74 17.58
N VAL A 179 7.49 -10.27 18.19
CA VAL A 179 8.35 -11.29 17.55
C VAL A 179 7.57 -12.58 17.28
N MET A 180 6.80 -13.07 18.26
CA MET A 180 5.93 -14.22 18.06
C MET A 180 4.87 -13.95 16.99
N GLY A 181 4.33 -12.73 16.93
CA GLY A 181 3.38 -12.30 15.92
C GLY A 181 3.98 -12.34 14.51
N ALA A 182 5.20 -11.85 14.34
CA ALA A 182 5.91 -11.93 13.07
C ALA A 182 6.12 -13.38 12.62
N MET A 183 6.59 -14.23 13.52
CA MET A 183 6.84 -15.66 13.24
C MET A 183 5.55 -16.41 12.90
N LEU A 184 4.49 -16.24 13.69
CA LEU A 184 3.22 -16.91 13.48
C LEU A 184 2.48 -16.34 12.26
N GLY A 185 2.54 -15.03 12.03
CA GLY A 185 1.95 -14.40 10.85
C GLY A 185 2.55 -14.96 9.56
N TYR A 186 3.88 -14.94 9.45
CA TYR A 186 4.56 -15.53 8.30
C TYR A 186 4.36 -17.05 8.22
N GLY A 187 4.60 -17.76 9.32
CA GLY A 187 4.60 -19.22 9.36
C GLY A 187 3.23 -19.85 9.11
N SER A 188 2.12 -19.20 9.51
CA SER A 188 0.77 -19.72 9.28
C SER A 188 0.43 -19.80 7.79
N LEU A 189 0.59 -18.71 7.04
CA LEU A 189 0.30 -18.70 5.60
C LEU A 189 1.34 -19.53 4.83
N TRP A 190 2.62 -19.50 5.23
CA TRP A 190 3.65 -20.34 4.66
C TRP A 190 3.32 -21.83 4.81
N SER A 191 2.83 -22.25 5.98
CA SER A 191 2.41 -23.65 6.22
C SER A 191 1.21 -24.03 5.36
N VAL A 192 0.20 -23.16 5.25
CA VAL A 192 -0.97 -23.37 4.38
C VAL A 192 -0.54 -23.50 2.91
N TYR A 193 0.36 -22.63 2.44
CA TYR A 193 0.89 -22.67 1.08
C TYR A 193 1.57 -24.02 0.79
N TRP A 194 2.45 -24.50 1.66
CA TRP A 194 3.15 -25.76 1.45
C TRP A 194 2.24 -26.96 1.51
N ILE A 195 1.29 -26.99 2.46
CA ILE A 195 0.27 -28.06 2.52
C ILE A 195 -0.54 -28.09 1.22
N PHE A 196 -1.00 -26.93 0.74
CA PHE A 196 -1.74 -26.83 -0.50
C PHE A 196 -0.92 -27.29 -1.71
N LYS A 197 0.33 -26.83 -1.81
CA LYS A 197 1.25 -27.21 -2.90
C LYS A 197 1.56 -28.70 -2.90
N LEU A 198 1.76 -29.32 -1.74
CA LEU A 198 2.01 -30.76 -1.62
C LEU A 198 0.77 -31.60 -2.00
N VAL A 199 -0.43 -31.13 -1.67
CA VAL A 199 -1.69 -31.86 -1.97
C VAL A 199 -2.12 -31.68 -3.43
N THR A 200 -1.99 -30.46 -3.98
CA THR A 200 -2.55 -30.11 -5.30
C THR A 200 -1.53 -30.02 -6.42
N GLY A 201 -0.24 -29.90 -6.09
CA GLY A 201 0.85 -29.62 -7.04
C GLY A 201 0.83 -28.19 -7.60
N LYS A 202 -0.08 -27.33 -7.14
CA LYS A 202 -0.25 -25.96 -7.66
C LYS A 202 0.20 -24.92 -6.63
N GLU A 203 0.63 -23.77 -7.11
CA GLU A 203 0.92 -22.60 -6.28
C GLU A 203 -0.37 -21.79 -6.08
N GLY A 204 -0.85 -21.70 -4.85
CA GLY A 204 -2.15 -21.10 -4.54
C GLY A 204 -2.09 -19.66 -3.98
N MET A 205 -0.88 -19.12 -3.68
CA MET A 205 -0.74 -17.84 -2.99
C MET A 205 0.65 -17.23 -3.26
N GLY A 206 0.75 -15.91 -3.28
CA GLY A 206 2.01 -15.19 -3.41
C GLY A 206 2.82 -15.15 -2.10
N TYR A 207 4.14 -15.17 -2.22
CA TYR A 207 5.03 -15.06 -1.04
C TYR A 207 4.92 -13.69 -0.34
N GLY A 208 4.41 -12.67 -1.02
CA GLY A 208 4.21 -11.33 -0.46
C GLY A 208 3.23 -11.30 0.69
N ASP A 209 2.15 -12.10 0.60
CA ASP A 209 1.10 -12.20 1.63
C ASP A 209 1.66 -12.68 2.98
N PHE A 210 2.58 -13.64 2.95
CA PHE A 210 3.22 -14.15 4.18
C PHE A 210 4.03 -13.06 4.87
N LYS A 211 4.78 -12.29 4.08
CA LYS A 211 5.62 -11.18 4.58
C LYS A 211 4.75 -10.06 5.15
N LEU A 212 3.65 -9.74 4.47
CA LEU A 212 2.72 -8.72 4.94
C LEU A 212 2.03 -9.14 6.25
N LEU A 213 1.53 -10.38 6.34
CA LEU A 213 0.93 -10.87 7.58
C LEU A 213 1.96 -10.98 8.71
N GLY A 214 3.20 -11.37 8.40
CA GLY A 214 4.31 -11.31 9.34
C GLY A 214 4.60 -9.89 9.82
N ALA A 215 4.60 -8.91 8.92
CA ALA A 215 4.74 -7.50 9.28
C ALA A 215 3.61 -7.04 10.20
N LEU A 216 2.35 -7.33 9.86
CA LEU A 216 1.20 -6.98 10.73
C LEU A 216 1.27 -7.68 12.09
N GLY A 217 1.73 -8.93 12.14
CA GLY A 217 2.00 -9.64 13.39
C GLY A 217 3.08 -8.97 14.24
N ALA A 218 4.13 -8.40 13.60
CA ALA A 218 5.15 -7.62 14.27
C ALA A 218 4.61 -6.31 14.88
N TRP A 219 3.58 -5.71 14.28
CA TRP A 219 2.93 -4.51 14.80
C TRP A 219 2.00 -4.79 15.97
N PHE A 220 1.11 -5.78 15.83
CA PHE A 220 -0.02 -5.98 16.73
C PHE A 220 0.10 -7.20 17.65
N GLY A 221 1.19 -7.98 17.50
CA GLY A 221 1.42 -9.18 18.28
C GLY A 221 0.67 -10.41 17.75
N TRP A 222 1.02 -11.57 18.32
CA TRP A 222 0.49 -12.86 17.86
C TRP A 222 -1.01 -13.05 18.11
N GLN A 223 -1.56 -12.40 19.12
CA GLN A 223 -2.99 -12.47 19.45
C GLN A 223 -3.89 -11.90 18.34
N ALA A 224 -3.36 -10.93 17.59
CA ALA A 224 -4.10 -10.31 16.49
C ALA A 224 -4.07 -11.14 15.19
N VAL A 225 -3.08 -12.03 15.00
CA VAL A 225 -2.89 -12.81 13.77
C VAL A 225 -4.12 -13.64 13.39
N PRO A 226 -4.74 -14.43 14.28
CA PRO A 226 -5.94 -15.20 13.91
C PRO A 226 -7.11 -14.32 13.45
N LEU A 227 -7.31 -13.19 14.12
CA LEU A 227 -8.37 -12.24 13.76
C LEU A 227 -8.11 -11.62 12.39
N MET A 228 -6.85 -11.26 12.08
CA MET A 228 -6.47 -10.71 10.77
C MET A 228 -6.73 -11.72 9.66
N ILE A 229 -6.38 -13.01 9.86
CA ILE A 229 -6.64 -14.07 8.89
C ILE A 229 -8.15 -14.23 8.67
N LEU A 230 -8.94 -14.26 9.73
CA LEU A 230 -10.40 -14.40 9.63
C LEU A 230 -11.03 -13.21 8.90
N LEU A 231 -10.66 -11.97 9.26
CA LEU A 231 -11.20 -10.77 8.63
C LEU A 231 -10.79 -10.67 7.15
N SER A 232 -9.52 -10.93 6.82
CA SER A 232 -9.06 -10.89 5.43
C SER A 232 -9.75 -11.96 4.58
N SER A 233 -9.91 -13.17 5.10
CA SER A 233 -10.63 -14.26 4.42
C SER A 233 -12.11 -13.91 4.20
N PHE A 234 -12.76 -13.34 5.21
CA PHE A 234 -14.15 -12.91 5.11
C PHE A 234 -14.34 -11.80 4.08
N VAL A 235 -13.51 -10.76 4.14
CA VAL A 235 -13.55 -9.63 3.19
C VAL A 235 -13.24 -10.12 1.77
N GLY A 236 -12.21 -10.97 1.61
CA GLY A 236 -11.87 -11.55 0.32
C GLY A 236 -13.00 -12.38 -0.28
N ALA A 237 -13.64 -13.24 0.52
CA ALA A 237 -14.79 -14.04 0.09
C ALA A 237 -15.99 -13.14 -0.28
N ALA A 238 -16.30 -12.15 0.54
CA ALA A 238 -17.41 -11.22 0.29
C ALA A 238 -17.21 -10.43 -1.01
N LEU A 239 -16.01 -9.88 -1.22
CA LEU A 239 -15.66 -9.16 -2.45
C LEU A 239 -15.66 -10.09 -3.66
N GLY A 240 -15.13 -11.30 -3.55
CA GLY A 240 -15.14 -12.30 -4.61
C GLY A 240 -16.56 -12.64 -5.05
N VAL A 241 -17.44 -12.93 -4.10
CA VAL A 241 -18.87 -13.19 -4.37
C VAL A 241 -19.55 -11.96 -4.99
N ALA A 242 -19.31 -10.75 -4.46
CA ALA A 242 -19.89 -9.54 -5.01
C ALA A 242 -19.47 -9.29 -6.47
N ILE A 243 -18.19 -9.52 -6.80
CA ILE A 243 -17.67 -9.39 -8.18
C ILE A 243 -18.31 -10.44 -9.10
N LEU A 244 -18.44 -11.69 -8.66
CA LEU A 244 -19.10 -12.76 -9.43
C LEU A 244 -20.55 -12.41 -9.74
N ILE A 245 -21.30 -11.92 -8.75
CA ILE A 245 -22.70 -11.49 -8.93
C ILE A 245 -22.78 -10.30 -9.90
N ALA A 246 -21.91 -9.29 -9.72
CA ALA A 246 -21.89 -8.09 -10.55
C ALA A 246 -21.55 -8.39 -12.03
N ARG A 247 -20.64 -9.34 -12.27
CA ARG A 247 -20.24 -9.73 -13.63
C ARG A 247 -21.23 -10.64 -14.32
N ARG A 248 -22.30 -11.11 -13.66
CA ARG A 248 -23.26 -12.09 -14.17
C ARG A 248 -22.60 -13.32 -14.84
N GLN A 249 -21.38 -13.62 -14.51
CA GLN A 249 -20.68 -14.81 -15.00
C GLN A 249 -21.12 -15.97 -14.13
N GLY A 250 -21.87 -16.91 -14.71
CA GLY A 250 -22.25 -18.14 -14.05
C GLY A 250 -20.97 -18.87 -13.57
N LEU A 251 -21.13 -19.69 -12.56
CA LEU A 251 -20.11 -20.51 -11.87
C LEU A 251 -19.26 -21.44 -12.78
N SER A 252 -19.38 -21.34 -14.12
CA SER A 252 -18.69 -22.20 -15.07
C SER A 252 -17.22 -21.80 -15.35
N LEU A 253 -16.68 -20.78 -14.71
CA LEU A 253 -15.31 -20.29 -14.94
C LEU A 253 -14.36 -20.54 -13.76
N ILE A 254 -14.64 -21.52 -12.91
CA ILE A 254 -13.63 -22.06 -12.00
C ILE A 254 -12.98 -23.27 -12.69
N HIS A 255 -12.33 -23.01 -13.81
CA HIS A 255 -11.35 -23.88 -14.41
C HIS A 255 -10.09 -23.05 -14.67
N ILE A 256 -9.30 -22.90 -13.62
CA ILE A 256 -7.87 -22.63 -13.74
C ILE A 256 -7.16 -23.59 -12.80
#